data_98b25363539902f94e24defdcdd8d885
#
_entry.id   98b25363539902f94e24defdcdd8d885
#
_cell.length_a   1.000
_cell.length_b   1.000
_cell.length_c   1.000
_cell.angle_alpha   90.00
_cell.angle_beta   90.00
_cell.angle_gamma   90.00
#
_symmetry.space_group_name_H-M   'P 1'
#
loop_
_entity.id
_entity.type
_entity.pdbx_description
1 polymer ?
#
loop_
_entity_poly.entity_id
_entity_poly.type
_entity_poly.pdbx_seq_one_letter_code
_entity_poly.pdbx_strand_id
1 'polypeptide(L)'
;MASHDHASVHQAASERIAARDFEGAEALLRDAVAAGAAPMSMWRLLAMALRAQGKAEAGRDVLAMLARQVPGDLSNRFDLAESLLLLGDFERGWQEYRYRYSLEHTQSIERKVQRPRWDGQPIPGQTLLIHDEQGYGDTFQFMRMARWARERSQARVIFEVNPETLSIARRMWGDADIVGRGTLPVTFDQHCELMSLPMAMGLKVADLPGDVGYLSADPERVAHWRARLADVPRPWVATVWAGRPEHVNDSNRSVSLEQLAPLGASGATFLSIQKGPASSQATTPPQGMKMVSLSDEIRDFEDTAAILHLADLLISVDSSPVHLAGGMGRPVWVLLPFVPDWRWLLGRDDSPWYPGMRLFRQSERAAWGPVIDRMGKALAAFVAERRGVESQHAT
;
A
#
# COMPACT_ATOMS: atom_id res chain seq x y z
N MET A 1 -17.97 0.99 46.31
CA MET A 1 -17.22 1.00 45.06
C MET A 1 -18.03 0.17 44.06
N ALA A 2 -18.65 0.80 43.07
CA ALA A 2 -19.39 0.06 42.05
C ALA A 2 -18.40 -0.84 41.29
N SER A 3 -18.60 -2.15 41.36
CA SER A 3 -17.95 -3.10 40.50
C SER A 3 -18.33 -2.69 39.06
N HIS A 4 -17.41 -2.12 38.33
CA HIS A 4 -17.64 -1.90 36.89
C HIS A 4 -17.86 -3.29 36.32
N ASP A 5 -19.05 -3.49 35.74
CA ASP A 5 -19.31 -4.69 34.98
C ASP A 5 -18.48 -4.61 33.70
N HIS A 6 -17.29 -5.18 33.76
CA HIS A 6 -16.34 -5.17 32.64
C HIS A 6 -16.95 -5.77 31.36
N ALA A 7 -17.89 -6.71 31.48
CA ALA A 7 -18.55 -7.30 30.34
C ALA A 7 -19.48 -6.28 29.63
N SER A 8 -20.26 -5.53 30.41
CA SER A 8 -21.13 -4.48 29.90
C SER A 8 -20.34 -3.34 29.27
N VAL A 9 -19.24 -2.90 29.90
CA VAL A 9 -18.35 -1.85 29.33
C VAL A 9 -17.69 -2.34 28.04
N HIS A 10 -17.21 -3.57 28.02
CA HIS A 10 -16.61 -4.16 26.81
C HIS A 10 -17.60 -4.19 25.64
N GLN A 11 -18.82 -4.65 25.90
CA GLN A 11 -19.89 -4.68 24.89
C GLN A 11 -20.22 -3.26 24.37
N ALA A 12 -20.45 -2.31 25.28
CA ALA A 12 -20.77 -0.94 24.91
C ALA A 12 -19.63 -0.26 24.13
N ALA A 13 -18.36 -0.51 24.49
CA ALA A 13 -17.22 -0.01 23.75
C ALA A 13 -17.13 -0.63 22.35
N SER A 14 -17.37 -1.93 22.24
CA SER A 14 -17.39 -2.64 20.93
C SER A 14 -18.48 -2.10 20.01
N GLU A 15 -19.66 -1.84 20.53
CA GLU A 15 -20.78 -1.24 19.77
C GLU A 15 -20.45 0.18 19.29
N ARG A 16 -19.80 1.01 20.14
CA ARG A 16 -19.34 2.34 19.76
C ARG A 16 -18.27 2.28 18.65
N ILE A 17 -17.32 1.37 18.75
CA ILE A 17 -16.30 1.16 17.71
C ILE A 17 -16.98 0.74 16.40
N ALA A 18 -17.94 -0.17 16.43
CA ALA A 18 -18.70 -0.58 15.25
C ALA A 18 -19.48 0.57 14.63
N ALA A 19 -20.03 1.47 15.47
CA ALA A 19 -20.69 2.71 15.05
C ALA A 19 -19.72 3.84 14.65
N ARG A 20 -18.40 3.60 14.67
CA ARG A 20 -17.32 4.58 14.44
C ARG A 20 -17.28 5.75 15.45
N ASP A 21 -17.91 5.62 16.59
CA ASP A 21 -17.78 6.54 17.75
C ASP A 21 -16.55 6.16 18.58
N PHE A 22 -15.37 6.43 18.01
CA PHE A 22 -14.10 6.04 18.64
C PHE A 22 -13.76 6.90 19.86
N GLU A 23 -14.19 8.16 19.87
CA GLU A 23 -14.02 9.08 20.99
C GLU A 23 -14.85 8.62 22.21
N GLY A 24 -16.11 8.25 21.97
CA GLY A 24 -16.97 7.71 23.02
C GLY A 24 -16.49 6.34 23.53
N ALA A 25 -15.96 5.50 22.64
CA ALA A 25 -15.34 4.24 23.05
C ALA A 25 -14.09 4.46 23.91
N GLU A 26 -13.19 5.37 23.51
CA GLU A 26 -12.00 5.73 24.27
C GLU A 26 -12.35 6.22 25.67
N ALA A 27 -13.29 7.17 25.80
CA ALA A 27 -13.67 7.72 27.09
C ALA A 27 -14.15 6.60 28.05
N LEU A 28 -15.08 5.76 27.55
CA LEU A 28 -15.61 4.64 28.32
C LEU A 28 -14.53 3.64 28.76
N LEU A 29 -13.59 3.32 27.85
CA LEU A 29 -12.50 2.37 28.14
C LEU A 29 -11.46 2.97 29.08
N ARG A 30 -11.13 4.26 28.99
CA ARG A 30 -10.21 4.92 29.91
C ARG A 30 -10.72 4.93 31.33
N ASP A 31 -12.00 5.21 31.54
CA ASP A 31 -12.63 5.16 32.87
C ASP A 31 -12.54 3.76 33.47
N ALA A 32 -12.83 2.74 32.65
CA ALA A 32 -12.81 1.36 33.12
C ALA A 32 -11.37 0.87 33.45
N VAL A 33 -10.37 1.23 32.63
CA VAL A 33 -8.98 0.83 32.90
C VAL A 33 -8.38 1.60 34.10
N ALA A 34 -8.80 2.85 34.32
CA ALA A 34 -8.39 3.65 35.49
C ALA A 34 -8.97 3.11 36.80
N ALA A 35 -10.13 2.48 36.77
CA ALA A 35 -10.73 1.83 37.92
C ALA A 35 -9.94 0.59 38.39
N GLY A 36 -9.00 0.09 37.62
CA GLY A 36 -8.13 -1.04 37.90
C GLY A 36 -8.70 -2.39 37.51
N ALA A 37 -7.84 -3.39 37.44
CA ALA A 37 -8.17 -4.79 37.10
C ALA A 37 -8.91 -5.00 35.78
N ALA A 38 -8.79 -4.06 34.82
CA ALA A 38 -9.39 -4.19 33.51
C ALA A 38 -8.80 -5.39 32.72
N PRO A 39 -9.64 -6.24 32.11
CA PRO A 39 -9.20 -7.34 31.26
C PRO A 39 -8.38 -6.84 30.05
N MET A 40 -7.44 -7.65 29.57
CA MET A 40 -6.61 -7.32 28.40
C MET A 40 -7.43 -6.99 27.15
N SER A 41 -8.61 -7.60 26.99
CA SER A 41 -9.53 -7.30 25.87
C SER A 41 -9.97 -5.84 25.84
N MET A 42 -10.14 -5.19 26.99
CA MET A 42 -10.51 -3.77 27.06
C MET A 42 -9.34 -2.87 26.63
N TRP A 43 -8.11 -3.22 27.01
CA TRP A 43 -6.91 -2.53 26.54
C TRP A 43 -6.73 -2.67 25.02
N ARG A 44 -7.07 -3.82 24.45
CA ARG A 44 -7.06 -4.01 22.98
C ARG A 44 -8.09 -3.11 22.29
N LEU A 45 -9.31 -3.03 22.82
CA LEU A 45 -10.32 -2.10 22.29
C LEU A 45 -9.86 -0.64 22.41
N LEU A 46 -9.19 -0.29 23.53
CA LEU A 46 -8.63 1.06 23.72
C LEU A 46 -7.56 1.36 22.65
N ALA A 47 -6.65 0.43 22.41
CA ALA A 47 -5.64 0.60 21.36
C ALA A 47 -6.29 0.76 19.98
N MET A 48 -7.31 -0.03 19.66
CA MET A 48 -8.08 0.08 18.43
C MET A 48 -8.75 1.47 18.28
N ALA A 49 -9.44 1.93 19.34
CA ALA A 49 -10.10 3.23 19.35
C ALA A 49 -9.09 4.39 19.19
N LEU A 50 -7.94 4.31 19.85
CA LEU A 50 -6.85 5.29 19.72
C LEU A 50 -6.26 5.33 18.29
N ARG A 51 -5.94 4.17 17.73
CA ARG A 51 -5.43 4.06 16.36
C ARG A 51 -6.42 4.65 15.35
N ALA A 52 -7.70 4.31 15.47
CA ALA A 52 -8.75 4.82 14.58
C ALA A 52 -8.95 6.35 14.66
N GLN A 53 -8.57 6.97 15.77
CA GLN A 53 -8.56 8.43 15.94
C GLN A 53 -7.27 9.10 15.47
N GLY A 54 -6.29 8.36 14.93
CA GLY A 54 -4.99 8.88 14.55
C GLY A 54 -4.07 9.18 15.75
N LYS A 55 -4.43 8.75 16.97
CA LYS A 55 -3.61 8.85 18.19
C LYS A 55 -2.55 7.73 18.17
N ALA A 56 -1.66 7.77 17.18
CA ALA A 56 -0.78 6.67 16.84
C ALA A 56 0.18 6.29 17.98
N GLU A 57 0.80 7.30 18.63
CA GLU A 57 1.73 7.07 19.75
C GLU A 57 1.03 6.45 20.95
N ALA A 58 -0.15 6.98 21.31
CA ALA A 58 -0.92 6.44 22.43
C ALA A 58 -1.39 5.01 22.18
N GLY A 59 -1.82 4.72 20.95
CA GLY A 59 -2.18 3.38 20.51
C GLY A 59 -1.01 2.40 20.60
N ARG A 60 0.16 2.80 20.07
CA ARG A 60 1.41 2.04 20.18
C ARG A 60 1.80 1.75 21.63
N ASP A 61 1.68 2.73 22.52
CA ASP A 61 2.09 2.55 23.93
C ASP A 61 1.23 1.50 24.63
N VAL A 62 -0.09 1.50 24.36
CA VAL A 62 -0.99 0.46 24.85
C VAL A 62 -0.63 -0.91 24.28
N LEU A 63 -0.39 -1.01 22.98
CA LEU A 63 0.00 -2.27 22.32
C LEU A 63 1.35 -2.79 22.83
N ALA A 64 2.30 -1.90 23.07
CA ALA A 64 3.61 -2.25 23.63
C ALA A 64 3.49 -2.74 25.08
N MET A 65 2.61 -2.15 25.87
CA MET A 65 2.30 -2.64 27.23
C MET A 65 1.72 -4.05 27.15
N LEU A 66 0.73 -4.27 26.30
CA LEU A 66 0.10 -5.59 26.09
C LEU A 66 1.12 -6.65 25.63
N ALA A 67 2.01 -6.31 24.68
CA ALA A 67 3.03 -7.23 24.20
C ALA A 67 4.02 -7.66 25.29
N ARG A 68 4.29 -6.78 26.28
CA ARG A 68 5.12 -7.13 27.44
C ARG A 68 4.38 -8.03 28.44
N GLN A 69 3.08 -7.79 28.65
CA GLN A 69 2.29 -8.56 29.63
C GLN A 69 1.86 -9.92 29.09
N VAL A 70 1.57 -10.03 27.80
CA VAL A 70 1.15 -11.25 27.12
C VAL A 70 2.00 -11.47 25.87
N PRO A 71 3.27 -11.88 25.99
CA PRO A 71 4.18 -12.05 24.84
C PRO A 71 3.70 -13.05 23.79
N GLY A 72 2.83 -14.01 24.19
CA GLY A 72 2.24 -15.02 23.32
C GLY A 72 1.04 -14.53 22.50
N ASP A 73 0.54 -13.31 22.71
CA ASP A 73 -0.53 -12.73 21.90
C ASP A 73 0.05 -12.17 20.58
N LEU A 74 0.18 -13.04 19.59
CA LEU A 74 0.82 -12.72 18.31
C LEU A 74 0.01 -11.71 17.50
N SER A 75 -1.32 -11.69 17.63
CA SER A 75 -2.16 -10.70 16.98
C SER A 75 -1.88 -9.29 17.50
N ASN A 76 -1.75 -9.15 18.83
CA ASN A 76 -1.36 -7.87 19.41
C ASN A 76 0.05 -7.43 19.00
N ARG A 77 0.97 -8.38 18.82
CA ARG A 77 2.33 -8.10 18.33
C ARG A 77 2.32 -7.60 16.90
N PHE A 78 1.45 -8.17 16.06
CA PHE A 78 1.28 -7.67 14.69
C PHE A 78 0.66 -6.26 14.65
N ASP A 79 -0.36 -5.98 15.48
CA ASP A 79 -0.92 -4.63 15.62
C ASP A 79 0.14 -3.61 16.11
N LEU A 80 1.04 -4.04 16.99
CA LEU A 80 2.18 -3.24 17.42
C LEU A 80 3.15 -2.98 16.26
N ALA A 81 3.42 -3.99 15.43
CA ALA A 81 4.26 -3.84 14.25
C ALA A 81 3.77 -2.73 13.32
N GLU A 82 2.49 -2.76 12.95
CA GLU A 82 1.89 -1.73 12.10
C GLU A 82 1.98 -0.33 12.71
N SER A 83 1.76 -0.22 14.02
CA SER A 83 1.87 1.06 14.73
C SER A 83 3.31 1.58 14.78
N LEU A 84 4.30 0.71 14.99
CA LEU A 84 5.72 1.05 14.96
C LEU A 84 6.17 1.49 13.56
N LEU A 85 5.79 0.73 12.53
CA LEU A 85 6.11 1.06 11.14
C LEU A 85 5.48 2.39 10.72
N LEU A 86 4.22 2.63 11.08
CA LEU A 86 3.54 3.91 10.80
C LEU A 86 4.26 5.11 11.43
N LEU A 87 4.83 4.93 12.61
CA LEU A 87 5.60 5.94 13.32
C LEU A 87 7.08 6.03 12.86
N GLY A 88 7.48 5.20 11.90
CA GLY A 88 8.85 5.18 11.36
C GLY A 88 9.85 4.40 12.20
N ASP A 89 9.44 3.69 13.24
CA ASP A 89 10.28 2.79 14.00
C ASP A 89 10.41 1.44 13.26
N PHE A 90 11.16 1.46 12.17
CA PHE A 90 11.31 0.31 11.30
C PHE A 90 12.09 -0.82 11.97
N GLU A 91 13.06 -0.50 12.81
CA GLU A 91 13.89 -1.51 13.47
C GLU A 91 13.05 -2.45 14.34
N ARG A 92 12.20 -1.92 15.21
CA ARG A 92 11.30 -2.73 16.03
C ARG A 92 10.08 -3.21 15.23
N GLY A 93 9.58 -2.38 14.34
CA GLY A 93 8.41 -2.70 13.52
C GLY A 93 8.59 -3.96 12.68
N TRP A 94 9.71 -4.10 11.98
CA TRP A 94 9.98 -5.30 11.19
C TRP A 94 10.18 -6.55 12.05
N GLN A 95 10.74 -6.42 13.25
CA GLN A 95 10.85 -7.55 14.18
C GLN A 95 9.50 -8.08 14.63
N GLU A 96 8.53 -7.21 14.84
CA GLU A 96 7.16 -7.58 15.20
C GLU A 96 6.34 -7.99 13.96
N TYR A 97 6.63 -7.48 12.76
CA TYR A 97 5.91 -7.78 11.51
C TYR A 97 5.98 -9.25 11.10
N ARG A 98 6.95 -10.01 11.62
CA ARG A 98 7.04 -11.47 11.44
C ARG A 98 5.81 -12.23 11.91
N TYR A 99 5.00 -11.64 12.79
CA TYR A 99 3.78 -12.24 13.32
C TYR A 99 2.53 -11.99 12.45
N ARG A 100 2.69 -11.45 11.24
CA ARG A 100 1.59 -11.11 10.32
C ARG A 100 0.64 -12.27 9.99
N TYR A 101 1.09 -13.51 10.11
CA TYR A 101 0.26 -14.70 9.90
C TYR A 101 -0.53 -15.14 11.12
N SER A 102 -0.48 -14.41 12.21
CA SER A 102 -1.26 -14.71 13.43
C SER A 102 -2.73 -14.31 13.31
N LEU A 103 -3.08 -13.52 12.30
CA LEU A 103 -4.45 -13.10 12.02
C LEU A 103 -5.18 -14.16 11.16
N GLU A 104 -6.45 -14.40 11.45
CA GLU A 104 -7.24 -15.42 10.75
C GLU A 104 -7.22 -15.27 9.23
N HIS A 105 -7.39 -14.03 8.74
CA HIS A 105 -7.41 -13.74 7.31
C HIS A 105 -6.05 -13.82 6.62
N THR A 106 -4.95 -13.87 7.38
CA THR A 106 -3.59 -13.98 6.83
C THR A 106 -3.01 -15.38 6.94
N GLN A 107 -3.54 -16.24 7.81
CA GLN A 107 -3.07 -17.62 7.95
C GLN A 107 -3.17 -18.43 6.64
N SER A 108 -4.17 -18.16 5.83
CA SER A 108 -4.38 -18.83 4.55
C SER A 108 -3.32 -18.54 3.49
N ILE A 109 -2.63 -17.39 3.60
CA ILE A 109 -1.58 -16.98 2.67
C ILE A 109 -0.19 -17.39 3.13
N GLU A 110 -0.05 -17.89 4.37
CA GLU A 110 1.21 -18.41 4.86
C GLU A 110 1.60 -19.67 4.08
N ARG A 111 2.74 -19.60 3.41
CA ARG A 111 3.31 -20.76 2.77
C ARG A 111 4.00 -21.65 3.81
N LYS A 112 3.47 -22.87 4.02
CA LYS A 112 4.07 -23.84 4.95
C LYS A 112 5.25 -24.52 4.27
N VAL A 113 6.45 -23.99 4.52
CA VAL A 113 7.71 -24.46 3.96
C VAL A 113 8.50 -25.20 5.04
N GLN A 114 8.94 -26.42 4.74
CA GLN A 114 9.76 -27.24 5.65
C GLN A 114 11.27 -27.02 5.41
N ARG A 115 11.68 -25.78 5.21
CA ARG A 115 13.07 -25.37 5.06
C ARG A 115 13.34 -24.17 5.96
N PRO A 116 14.59 -23.95 6.41
CA PRO A 116 14.92 -22.81 7.26
C PRO A 116 14.59 -21.47 6.57
N ARG A 117 14.07 -20.52 7.35
CA ARG A 117 13.99 -19.12 6.90
C ARG A 117 15.37 -18.51 6.89
N TRP A 118 15.69 -17.83 5.80
CA TRP A 118 16.93 -17.08 5.68
C TRP A 118 16.93 -15.85 6.60
N ASP A 119 18.03 -15.66 7.31
CA ASP A 119 18.21 -14.60 8.33
C ASP A 119 19.02 -13.38 7.82
N GLY A 120 19.31 -13.32 6.53
CA GLY A 120 20.12 -12.24 5.93
C GLY A 120 21.63 -12.51 5.91
N GLN A 121 22.11 -13.68 6.36
CA GLN A 121 23.55 -14.02 6.33
C GLN A 121 23.94 -14.68 4.98
N PRO A 122 25.22 -14.55 4.56
CA PRO A 122 25.72 -15.25 3.38
C PRO A 122 25.55 -16.78 3.52
N ILE A 123 25.09 -17.41 2.44
CA ILE A 123 24.87 -18.86 2.32
C ILE A 123 25.46 -19.37 0.98
N PRO A 124 26.77 -19.21 0.75
CA PRO A 124 27.39 -19.54 -0.53
C PRO A 124 27.18 -21.02 -0.88
N GLY A 125 26.94 -21.29 -2.16
CA GLY A 125 26.71 -22.66 -2.67
C GLY A 125 25.31 -23.22 -2.41
N GLN A 126 24.42 -22.47 -1.71
CA GLN A 126 23.04 -22.84 -1.49
C GLN A 126 22.11 -22.15 -2.50
N THR A 127 20.85 -22.58 -2.51
CA THR A 127 19.75 -21.96 -3.26
C THR A 127 18.78 -21.32 -2.28
N LEU A 128 18.56 -20.00 -2.44
CA LEU A 128 17.58 -19.22 -1.67
C LEU A 128 16.32 -19.03 -2.50
N LEU A 129 15.17 -19.45 -1.97
CA LEU A 129 13.87 -19.10 -2.51
C LEU A 129 13.36 -17.80 -1.86
N ILE A 130 13.18 -16.75 -2.65
CA ILE A 130 12.37 -15.59 -2.26
C ILE A 130 10.99 -15.76 -2.89
N HIS A 131 9.94 -15.58 -2.13
CA HIS A 131 8.58 -15.72 -2.65
C HIS A 131 7.66 -14.61 -2.15
N ASP A 132 6.78 -14.13 -3.04
CA ASP A 132 5.74 -13.20 -2.65
C ASP A 132 4.61 -13.94 -1.90
N GLU A 133 3.85 -13.19 -1.09
CA GLU A 133 2.79 -13.79 -0.27
C GLU A 133 1.56 -12.89 -0.08
N GLN A 134 1.67 -11.59 -0.38
CA GLN A 134 0.58 -10.62 -0.18
C GLN A 134 0.02 -10.09 -1.51
N GLY A 135 -0.46 -8.86 -1.53
CA GLY A 135 -1.06 -8.24 -2.70
C GLY A 135 -0.04 -7.84 -3.78
N TYR A 136 -0.51 -7.55 -4.97
CA TYR A 136 0.34 -7.12 -6.08
C TYR A 136 1.13 -5.83 -5.77
N GLY A 137 0.53 -4.92 -5.00
CA GLY A 137 1.22 -3.69 -4.56
C GLY A 137 2.43 -4.00 -3.70
N ASP A 138 2.30 -4.97 -2.78
CA ASP A 138 3.40 -5.43 -1.94
C ASP A 138 4.51 -6.03 -2.78
N THR A 139 4.15 -6.87 -3.76
CA THR A 139 5.11 -7.44 -4.70
C THR A 139 5.86 -6.33 -5.45
N PHE A 140 5.17 -5.36 -6.06
CA PHE A 140 5.82 -4.26 -6.76
C PHE A 140 6.70 -3.41 -5.84
N GLN A 141 6.29 -3.14 -4.62
CA GLN A 141 7.07 -2.34 -3.69
C GLN A 141 8.34 -3.04 -3.23
N PHE A 142 8.22 -4.31 -2.82
CA PHE A 142 9.31 -5.02 -2.14
C PHE A 142 10.22 -5.82 -3.06
N MET A 143 9.85 -6.07 -4.32
CA MET A 143 10.71 -6.81 -5.25
C MET A 143 12.07 -6.12 -5.49
N ARG A 144 12.18 -4.81 -5.27
CA ARG A 144 13.47 -4.09 -5.27
C ARG A 144 14.49 -4.71 -4.31
N MET A 145 14.04 -5.28 -3.20
CA MET A 145 14.89 -5.86 -2.17
C MET A 145 15.43 -7.25 -2.56
N ALA A 146 14.82 -7.90 -3.54
CA ALA A 146 15.30 -9.19 -4.02
C ALA A 146 16.72 -9.09 -4.63
N ARG A 147 17.07 -7.93 -5.22
CA ARG A 147 18.43 -7.67 -5.70
C ARG A 147 19.44 -7.63 -4.55
N TRP A 148 19.13 -6.93 -3.47
CA TRP A 148 19.94 -6.93 -2.26
C TRP A 148 20.10 -8.35 -1.70
N ALA A 149 19.03 -9.12 -1.62
CA ALA A 149 19.08 -10.49 -1.12
C ALA A 149 19.99 -11.37 -1.98
N ARG A 150 20.00 -11.19 -3.31
CA ARG A 150 20.90 -11.89 -4.23
C ARG A 150 22.38 -11.59 -3.93
N GLU A 151 22.69 -10.31 -3.80
CA GLU A 151 24.07 -9.87 -3.50
C GLU A 151 24.52 -10.33 -2.11
N ARG A 152 23.65 -10.17 -1.12
CA ARG A 152 23.95 -10.45 0.28
C ARG A 152 24.08 -11.94 0.57
N SER A 153 23.22 -12.77 0.00
CA SER A 153 23.19 -14.21 0.27
C SER A 153 24.38 -14.94 -0.35
N GLN A 154 24.96 -14.43 -1.44
CA GLN A 154 25.98 -15.11 -2.26
C GLN A 154 25.49 -16.50 -2.75
N ALA A 155 24.18 -16.69 -2.76
CA ALA A 155 23.50 -17.93 -3.17
C ALA A 155 22.95 -17.79 -4.59
N ARG A 156 22.55 -18.91 -5.17
CA ARG A 156 21.60 -18.88 -6.28
C ARG A 156 20.26 -18.45 -5.72
N VAL A 157 19.68 -17.34 -6.21
CA VAL A 157 18.37 -16.87 -5.76
C VAL A 157 17.32 -17.20 -6.81
N ILE A 158 16.27 -17.93 -6.40
CA ILE A 158 15.04 -18.12 -7.17
C ILE A 158 14.00 -17.15 -6.61
N PHE A 159 13.42 -16.31 -7.46
CA PHE A 159 12.35 -15.40 -7.06
C PHE A 159 11.03 -15.89 -7.63
N GLU A 160 10.16 -16.38 -6.75
CA GLU A 160 8.82 -16.85 -7.09
C GLU A 160 7.81 -15.74 -6.83
N VAL A 161 7.03 -15.40 -7.85
CA VAL A 161 6.03 -14.33 -7.79
C VAL A 161 4.67 -14.82 -8.29
N ASN A 162 3.62 -14.07 -7.97
CA ASN A 162 2.31 -14.30 -8.54
C ASN A 162 2.38 -14.23 -10.08
N PRO A 163 1.72 -15.13 -10.82
CA PRO A 163 1.72 -15.14 -12.28
C PRO A 163 1.37 -13.80 -12.92
N GLU A 164 0.49 -13.01 -12.29
CA GLU A 164 0.07 -11.69 -12.77
C GLU A 164 1.21 -10.64 -12.73
N THR A 165 2.22 -10.84 -11.90
CA THR A 165 3.37 -9.90 -11.77
C THR A 165 4.64 -10.45 -12.43
N LEU A 166 4.59 -11.67 -12.97
CA LEU A 166 5.75 -12.43 -13.45
C LEU A 166 6.51 -11.71 -14.57
N SER A 167 5.81 -11.18 -15.57
CA SER A 167 6.43 -10.51 -16.73
C SER A 167 7.19 -9.26 -16.30
N ILE A 168 6.62 -8.46 -15.42
CA ILE A 168 7.26 -7.25 -14.86
C ILE A 168 8.48 -7.64 -14.01
N ALA A 169 8.39 -8.67 -13.18
CA ALA A 169 9.50 -9.16 -12.38
C ALA A 169 10.66 -9.64 -13.26
N ARG A 170 10.39 -10.38 -14.33
CA ARG A 170 11.40 -10.84 -15.29
C ARG A 170 12.15 -9.70 -15.95
N ARG A 171 11.46 -8.63 -16.30
CA ARG A 171 12.09 -7.45 -16.90
C ARG A 171 13.01 -6.71 -15.93
N MET A 172 12.70 -6.75 -14.63
CA MET A 172 13.55 -6.14 -13.60
C MET A 172 14.89 -6.87 -13.42
N TRP A 173 14.92 -8.18 -13.58
CA TRP A 173 16.06 -9.00 -13.14
C TRP A 173 16.69 -9.86 -14.24
N GLY A 174 15.93 -10.24 -15.27
CA GLY A 174 16.27 -11.28 -16.25
C GLY A 174 15.57 -12.62 -15.94
N ASP A 175 15.55 -13.51 -16.92
CA ASP A 175 14.56 -14.60 -16.97
C ASP A 175 14.90 -15.84 -16.12
N ALA A 176 16.18 -16.15 -15.90
CA ALA A 176 16.61 -17.51 -15.56
C ALA A 176 16.12 -18.03 -14.19
N ASP A 177 15.94 -17.13 -13.22
CA ASP A 177 15.65 -17.49 -11.83
C ASP A 177 14.34 -16.83 -11.32
N ILE A 178 13.49 -16.34 -12.22
CA ILE A 178 12.17 -15.80 -11.85
C ILE A 178 11.08 -16.75 -12.35
N VAL A 179 10.27 -17.26 -11.42
CA VAL A 179 9.26 -18.28 -11.69
C VAL A 179 7.89 -17.80 -11.21
N GLY A 180 6.85 -18.22 -11.92
CA GLY A 180 5.48 -18.03 -11.47
C GLY A 180 5.12 -19.05 -10.38
N ARG A 181 4.40 -18.61 -9.36
CA ARG A 181 3.94 -19.47 -8.28
C ARG A 181 3.13 -20.65 -8.84
N GLY A 182 3.48 -21.86 -8.41
CA GLY A 182 2.78 -23.09 -8.80
C GLY A 182 3.09 -23.62 -10.19
N THR A 183 4.01 -23.00 -10.95
CA THR A 183 4.33 -23.44 -12.31
C THR A 183 5.36 -24.56 -12.38
N LEU A 184 6.29 -24.64 -11.43
CA LEU A 184 7.35 -25.65 -11.39
C LEU A 184 7.64 -26.07 -9.94
N PRO A 185 8.03 -27.34 -9.70
CA PRO A 185 8.62 -27.74 -8.44
C PRO A 185 9.97 -27.04 -8.28
N VAL A 186 10.06 -26.17 -7.29
CA VAL A 186 11.28 -25.41 -7.00
C VAL A 186 12.04 -26.12 -5.89
N THR A 187 13.31 -26.47 -6.14
CA THR A 187 14.21 -27.02 -5.13
C THR A 187 15.06 -25.90 -4.56
N PHE A 188 15.11 -25.79 -3.23
CA PHE A 188 15.85 -24.75 -2.51
C PHE A 188 16.30 -25.25 -1.13
N ASP A 189 17.30 -24.58 -0.56
CA ASP A 189 17.87 -24.92 0.76
C ASP A 189 17.28 -24.03 1.86
N GLN A 190 17.10 -22.75 1.59
CA GLN A 190 16.47 -21.79 2.49
C GLN A 190 15.43 -20.98 1.75
N HIS A 191 14.52 -20.34 2.49
CA HIS A 191 13.53 -19.44 1.91
C HIS A 191 13.38 -18.14 2.69
N CYS A 192 12.83 -17.11 2.04
CA CYS A 192 12.41 -15.86 2.67
C CYS A 192 11.17 -15.34 1.96
N GLU A 193 10.15 -15.01 2.72
CA GLU A 193 9.02 -14.27 2.22
C GLU A 193 9.48 -12.85 1.83
N LEU A 194 8.94 -12.33 0.75
CA LEU A 194 9.31 -11.01 0.21
C LEU A 194 9.17 -9.90 1.27
N MET A 195 8.07 -9.92 2.04
CA MET A 195 7.80 -8.98 3.13
C MET A 195 8.63 -9.25 4.40
N SER A 196 9.45 -10.29 4.44
CA SER A 196 10.42 -10.56 5.51
C SER A 196 11.82 -10.03 5.19
N LEU A 197 12.09 -9.67 3.94
CA LEU A 197 13.37 -9.08 3.54
C LEU A 197 13.72 -7.80 4.32
N PRO A 198 12.79 -6.86 4.59
CA PRO A 198 13.11 -5.69 5.40
C PRO A 198 13.69 -6.02 6.78
N MET A 199 13.16 -7.08 7.42
CA MET A 199 13.70 -7.56 8.70
C MET A 199 15.11 -8.14 8.53
N ALA A 200 15.33 -8.98 7.50
CA ALA A 200 16.64 -9.57 7.20
C ALA A 200 17.69 -8.50 6.84
N MET A 201 17.26 -7.41 6.19
CA MET A 201 18.08 -6.25 5.86
C MET A 201 18.43 -5.38 7.06
N GLY A 202 17.64 -5.43 8.13
CA GLY A 202 17.65 -4.40 9.18
C GLY A 202 17.25 -3.01 8.63
N LEU A 203 16.30 -2.98 7.70
CA LEU A 203 15.89 -1.79 6.96
C LEU A 203 15.45 -0.66 7.89
N LYS A 204 15.99 0.54 7.67
CA LYS A 204 15.63 1.79 8.36
C LYS A 204 14.99 2.78 7.38
N VAL A 205 14.24 3.74 7.89
CA VAL A 205 13.67 4.81 7.04
C VAL A 205 14.77 5.59 6.29
N ALA A 206 15.95 5.75 6.91
CA ALA A 206 17.08 6.45 6.30
C ALA A 206 17.70 5.71 5.08
N ASP A 207 17.44 4.41 4.94
CA ASP A 207 17.92 3.62 3.80
C ASP A 207 17.05 3.80 2.55
N LEU A 208 15.90 4.46 2.71
CA LEU A 208 14.96 4.70 1.62
C LEU A 208 15.30 6.02 0.87
N PRO A 209 14.99 6.09 -0.42
CA PRO A 209 14.18 5.14 -1.21
C PRO A 209 14.93 3.91 -1.72
N GLY A 210 16.26 3.81 -1.59
CA GLY A 210 17.05 2.78 -2.23
C GLY A 210 16.97 2.86 -3.76
N ASP A 211 16.76 1.73 -4.43
CA ASP A 211 16.62 1.66 -5.89
C ASP A 211 15.37 2.41 -6.36
N VAL A 212 15.55 3.32 -7.33
CA VAL A 212 14.51 4.11 -7.98
C VAL A 212 14.43 3.73 -9.45
N GLY A 213 13.22 3.66 -10.01
CA GLY A 213 13.04 3.28 -11.42
C GLY A 213 13.46 1.84 -11.72
N TYR A 214 13.28 0.95 -10.75
CA TYR A 214 13.63 -0.47 -10.88
C TYR A 214 12.63 -1.29 -11.70
N LEU A 215 11.45 -0.75 -11.98
CA LEU A 215 10.45 -1.34 -12.87
C LEU A 215 10.39 -0.59 -14.20
N SER A 216 10.01 -1.28 -15.27
CA SER A 216 9.86 -0.69 -16.60
C SER A 216 8.64 -1.28 -17.31
N ALA A 217 8.09 -0.52 -18.27
CA ALA A 217 7.06 -1.01 -19.15
C ALA A 217 7.67 -1.78 -20.34
N ASP A 218 6.89 -2.71 -20.88
CA ASP A 218 7.23 -3.41 -22.11
C ASP A 218 7.16 -2.46 -23.31
N PRO A 219 8.22 -2.35 -24.14
CA PRO A 219 8.25 -1.41 -25.27
C PRO A 219 7.16 -1.66 -26.33
N GLU A 220 6.78 -2.92 -26.57
CA GLU A 220 5.75 -3.26 -27.56
C GLU A 220 4.37 -2.86 -27.03
N ARG A 221 4.10 -3.08 -25.75
CA ARG A 221 2.88 -2.60 -25.08
C ARG A 221 2.82 -1.07 -25.09
N VAL A 222 3.94 -0.39 -24.84
CA VAL A 222 4.03 1.08 -24.91
C VAL A 222 3.71 1.58 -26.32
N ALA A 223 4.24 0.93 -27.36
CA ALA A 223 3.94 1.29 -28.74
C ALA A 223 2.46 1.09 -29.09
N HIS A 224 1.87 -0.04 -28.65
CA HIS A 224 0.45 -0.33 -28.82
C HIS A 224 -0.43 0.76 -28.18
N TRP A 225 -0.22 1.06 -26.90
CA TRP A 225 -1.01 2.05 -26.17
C TRP A 225 -0.78 3.47 -26.66
N ARG A 226 0.43 3.80 -27.15
CA ARG A 226 0.69 5.10 -27.81
C ARG A 226 -0.14 5.26 -29.06
N ALA A 227 -0.23 4.24 -29.90
CA ALA A 227 -1.07 4.27 -31.08
C ALA A 227 -2.57 4.35 -30.72
N ARG A 228 -3.02 3.59 -29.72
CA ARG A 228 -4.41 3.60 -29.22
C ARG A 228 -4.85 4.97 -28.71
N LEU A 229 -3.92 5.73 -28.11
CA LEU A 229 -4.20 7.03 -27.50
C LEU A 229 -3.79 8.22 -28.39
N ALA A 230 -3.41 7.99 -29.65
CA ALA A 230 -2.85 9.02 -30.53
C ALA A 230 -3.74 10.27 -30.67
N ASP A 231 -5.06 10.08 -30.76
CA ASP A 231 -6.03 11.15 -30.93
C ASP A 231 -6.60 11.69 -29.59
N VAL A 232 -6.10 11.21 -28.46
CA VAL A 232 -6.56 11.64 -27.14
C VAL A 232 -5.79 12.90 -26.70
N PRO A 233 -6.47 14.02 -26.42
CA PRO A 233 -5.79 15.27 -26.04
C PRO A 233 -5.00 15.14 -24.74
N ARG A 234 -3.78 15.72 -24.70
CA ARG A 234 -2.93 15.80 -23.51
C ARG A 234 -3.24 17.03 -22.65
N PRO A 235 -2.76 17.13 -21.39
CA PRO A 235 -1.99 16.09 -20.68
C PRO A 235 -2.88 14.93 -20.20
N TRP A 236 -2.28 13.74 -20.05
CA TRP A 236 -2.95 12.53 -19.61
C TRP A 236 -2.74 12.25 -18.13
N VAL A 237 -3.84 12.06 -17.41
CA VAL A 237 -3.83 11.68 -16.01
C VAL A 237 -4.43 10.29 -15.86
N ALA A 238 -3.60 9.27 -15.63
CA ALA A 238 -4.09 7.95 -15.27
C ALA A 238 -4.80 8.02 -13.91
N THR A 239 -5.93 7.34 -13.74
CA THR A 239 -6.75 7.50 -12.54
C THR A 239 -7.32 6.18 -12.02
N VAL A 240 -7.19 6.00 -10.68
CA VAL A 240 -7.78 4.91 -9.90
C VAL A 240 -8.39 5.49 -8.64
N TRP A 241 -9.67 5.24 -8.39
CA TRP A 241 -10.41 5.84 -7.26
C TRP A 241 -10.90 4.83 -6.23
N ALA A 242 -10.81 3.54 -6.53
CA ALA A 242 -11.25 2.51 -5.60
C ALA A 242 -10.30 1.31 -5.60
N GLY A 243 -10.12 0.71 -4.44
CA GLY A 243 -9.40 -0.53 -4.25
C GLY A 243 -10.28 -1.75 -4.53
N ARG A 244 -9.83 -2.90 -4.04
CA ARG A 244 -10.60 -4.14 -4.08
C ARG A 244 -11.59 -4.16 -2.91
N PRO A 245 -12.91 -4.35 -3.15
CA PRO A 245 -13.95 -4.28 -2.10
C PRO A 245 -13.75 -5.24 -0.93
N GLU A 246 -13.11 -6.40 -1.18
CA GLU A 246 -12.85 -7.41 -0.15
C GLU A 246 -11.73 -7.01 0.82
N HIS A 247 -11.01 -5.94 0.54
CA HIS A 247 -9.95 -5.47 1.44
C HIS A 247 -10.56 -4.81 2.67
N VAL A 248 -10.12 -5.24 3.87
CA VAL A 248 -10.69 -4.81 5.17
C VAL A 248 -10.73 -3.29 5.37
N ASN A 249 -9.82 -2.56 4.77
CA ASN A 249 -9.72 -1.09 4.85
C ASN A 249 -10.25 -0.36 3.61
N ASP A 250 -10.95 -1.05 2.68
CA ASP A 250 -11.33 -0.45 1.41
C ASP A 250 -12.28 0.74 1.58
N SER A 251 -13.25 0.61 2.48
CA SER A 251 -14.23 1.69 2.76
C SER A 251 -13.60 2.99 3.30
N ASN A 252 -12.38 2.95 3.83
CA ASN A 252 -11.68 4.13 4.34
C ASN A 252 -10.82 4.80 3.26
N ARG A 253 -10.26 4.04 2.30
CA ARG A 253 -9.34 4.53 1.29
C ARG A 253 -9.97 4.81 -0.07
N SER A 254 -11.06 4.12 -0.41
CA SER A 254 -11.75 4.28 -1.69
C SER A 254 -12.66 5.50 -1.69
N VAL A 255 -12.79 6.13 -2.86
CA VAL A 255 -13.74 7.22 -3.13
C VAL A 255 -14.60 6.85 -4.34
N SER A 256 -15.68 7.57 -4.61
CA SER A 256 -16.40 7.45 -5.87
C SER A 256 -15.79 8.36 -6.93
N LEU A 257 -16.00 8.01 -8.21
CA LEU A 257 -15.58 8.87 -9.31
C LEU A 257 -16.28 10.25 -9.24
N GLU A 258 -17.53 10.30 -8.77
CA GLU A 258 -18.27 11.55 -8.57
C GLU A 258 -17.60 12.50 -7.56
N GLN A 259 -16.99 11.95 -6.51
CA GLN A 259 -16.22 12.77 -5.57
C GLN A 259 -15.00 13.43 -6.23
N LEU A 260 -14.44 12.83 -7.30
CA LEU A 260 -13.33 13.39 -8.07
C LEU A 260 -13.76 14.44 -9.13
N ALA A 261 -15.06 14.73 -9.28
CA ALA A 261 -15.58 15.68 -10.24
C ALA A 261 -14.84 17.04 -10.27
N PRO A 262 -14.45 17.64 -9.12
CA PRO A 262 -13.70 18.92 -9.12
C PRO A 262 -12.38 18.89 -9.90
N LEU A 263 -11.75 17.71 -10.06
CA LEU A 263 -10.52 17.56 -10.84
C LEU A 263 -10.72 17.82 -12.34
N GLY A 264 -11.95 17.65 -12.85
CA GLY A 264 -12.30 17.91 -14.23
C GLY A 264 -12.03 19.34 -14.70
N ALA A 265 -12.10 20.33 -13.78
CA ALA A 265 -11.81 21.73 -14.06
C ALA A 265 -10.34 21.98 -14.46
N SER A 266 -9.43 21.05 -14.23
CA SER A 266 -8.01 21.17 -14.63
C SER A 266 -7.81 21.20 -16.15
N GLY A 267 -8.75 20.67 -16.92
CA GLY A 267 -8.65 20.52 -18.37
C GLY A 267 -7.75 19.37 -18.83
N ALA A 268 -7.29 18.50 -17.92
CA ALA A 268 -6.61 17.24 -18.28
C ALA A 268 -7.59 16.24 -18.91
N THR A 269 -7.04 15.27 -19.63
CA THR A 269 -7.78 14.07 -20.02
C THR A 269 -7.45 12.94 -19.06
N PHE A 270 -8.47 12.41 -18.40
CA PHE A 270 -8.33 11.32 -17.45
C PHE A 270 -8.38 9.97 -18.17
N LEU A 271 -7.38 9.14 -17.95
CA LEU A 271 -7.34 7.76 -18.44
C LEU A 271 -7.75 6.85 -17.27
N SER A 272 -8.98 6.31 -17.31
CA SER A 272 -9.42 5.36 -16.31
C SER A 272 -8.72 4.03 -16.50
N ILE A 273 -7.85 3.69 -15.55
CA ILE A 273 -7.24 2.36 -15.44
C ILE A 273 -7.85 1.57 -14.27
N GLN A 274 -9.00 2.01 -13.76
CA GLN A 274 -9.75 1.39 -12.68
C GLN A 274 -10.22 -0.01 -13.10
N LYS A 275 -9.90 -1.03 -12.32
CA LYS A 275 -10.41 -2.40 -12.49
C LYS A 275 -11.44 -2.73 -11.41
N GLY A 276 -12.17 -3.81 -11.59
CA GLY A 276 -13.20 -4.29 -10.69
C GLY A 276 -14.52 -3.52 -10.77
N PRO A 277 -15.43 -3.68 -9.80
CA PRO A 277 -16.82 -3.15 -9.90
C PRO A 277 -16.88 -1.64 -10.07
N ALA A 278 -15.95 -0.88 -9.49
CA ALA A 278 -15.92 0.57 -9.59
C ALA A 278 -15.62 1.09 -11.01
N SER A 279 -15.08 0.25 -11.92
CA SER A 279 -14.77 0.65 -13.30
C SER A 279 -16.01 1.11 -14.07
N SER A 280 -17.19 0.60 -13.73
CA SER A 280 -18.46 1.00 -14.36
C SER A 280 -18.76 2.49 -14.22
N GLN A 281 -18.26 3.17 -13.19
CA GLN A 281 -18.43 4.61 -13.01
C GLN A 281 -17.79 5.42 -14.15
N ALA A 282 -16.76 4.90 -14.82
CA ALA A 282 -16.09 5.57 -15.94
C ALA A 282 -16.93 5.61 -17.22
N THR A 283 -18.01 4.84 -17.32
CA THR A 283 -18.94 4.88 -18.47
C THR A 283 -19.80 6.13 -18.47
N THR A 284 -19.99 6.76 -17.31
CA THR A 284 -20.74 8.00 -17.15
C THR A 284 -19.93 8.93 -16.22
N PRO A 285 -18.83 9.51 -16.74
CA PRO A 285 -17.98 10.37 -15.93
C PRO A 285 -18.72 11.64 -15.48
N PRO A 286 -18.30 12.26 -14.38
CA PRO A 286 -18.88 13.52 -13.90
C PRO A 286 -18.82 14.61 -14.97
N GLN A 287 -19.83 15.50 -14.94
CA GLN A 287 -19.92 16.60 -15.90
C GLN A 287 -18.62 17.44 -15.92
N GLY A 288 -18.09 17.71 -17.09
CA GLY A 288 -16.84 18.49 -17.26
C GLY A 288 -15.55 17.68 -17.13
N MET A 289 -15.59 16.44 -16.68
CA MET A 289 -14.43 15.57 -16.61
C MET A 289 -14.23 14.83 -17.96
N LYS A 290 -13.21 15.20 -18.70
CA LYS A 290 -12.84 14.48 -19.93
C LYS A 290 -12.20 13.15 -19.54
N MET A 291 -12.87 12.02 -19.83
CA MET A 291 -12.39 10.70 -19.43
C MET A 291 -12.44 9.71 -20.58
N VAL A 292 -11.42 8.89 -20.67
CA VAL A 292 -11.33 7.71 -21.53
C VAL A 292 -11.29 6.48 -20.64
N SER A 293 -12.30 5.62 -20.75
CA SER A 293 -12.30 4.34 -20.02
C SER A 293 -11.45 3.33 -20.78
N LEU A 294 -10.42 2.80 -20.12
CA LEU A 294 -9.52 1.79 -20.67
C LEU A 294 -9.68 0.43 -19.99
N SER A 295 -10.57 0.34 -19.00
CA SER A 295 -10.74 -0.83 -18.13
C SER A 295 -10.91 -2.15 -18.87
N ASP A 296 -11.73 -2.15 -19.93
CA ASP A 296 -12.05 -3.37 -20.68
C ASP A 296 -10.92 -3.77 -21.66
N GLU A 297 -10.07 -2.82 -22.05
CA GLU A 297 -8.94 -3.04 -22.94
C GLU A 297 -7.68 -3.49 -22.19
N ILE A 298 -7.56 -3.17 -20.87
CA ILE A 298 -6.45 -3.59 -20.01
C ILE A 298 -6.59 -5.08 -19.69
N ARG A 299 -5.63 -5.89 -20.09
CA ARG A 299 -5.60 -7.34 -19.88
C ARG A 299 -4.81 -7.76 -18.65
N ASP A 300 -3.71 -7.05 -18.39
CA ASP A 300 -2.71 -7.41 -17.37
C ASP A 300 -1.97 -6.17 -16.84
N PHE A 301 -1.02 -6.37 -15.95
CA PHE A 301 -0.17 -5.30 -15.43
C PHE A 301 0.82 -4.73 -16.47
N GLU A 302 1.09 -5.43 -17.57
CA GLU A 302 1.91 -4.90 -18.66
C GLU A 302 1.17 -3.77 -19.40
N ASP A 303 -0.13 -3.94 -19.64
CA ASP A 303 -0.95 -2.86 -20.19
C ASP A 303 -1.02 -1.68 -19.21
N THR A 304 -1.20 -1.96 -17.92
CA THR A 304 -1.19 -0.93 -16.88
C THR A 304 0.14 -0.19 -16.83
N ALA A 305 1.27 -0.89 -16.88
CA ALA A 305 2.61 -0.29 -16.89
C ALA A 305 2.83 0.57 -18.14
N ALA A 306 2.38 0.11 -19.32
CA ALA A 306 2.50 0.86 -20.55
C ALA A 306 1.69 2.16 -20.52
N ILE A 307 0.46 2.14 -20.02
CA ILE A 307 -0.37 3.34 -19.83
C ILE A 307 0.29 4.30 -18.83
N LEU A 308 0.77 3.80 -17.69
CA LEU A 308 1.49 4.58 -16.70
C LEU A 308 2.79 5.19 -17.24
N HIS A 309 3.50 4.46 -18.12
CA HIS A 309 4.68 4.98 -18.81
C HIS A 309 4.35 6.19 -19.71
N LEU A 310 3.20 6.17 -20.36
CA LEU A 310 2.76 7.20 -21.29
C LEU A 310 2.06 8.38 -20.60
N ALA A 311 1.43 8.16 -19.46
CA ALA A 311 0.73 9.17 -18.68
C ALA A 311 1.69 10.21 -18.10
N ASP A 312 1.22 11.45 -17.98
CA ASP A 312 1.97 12.56 -17.37
C ASP A 312 1.95 12.46 -15.84
N LEU A 313 0.88 11.87 -15.28
CA LEU A 313 0.64 11.73 -13.87
C LEU A 313 -0.28 10.53 -13.59
N LEU A 314 -0.07 9.84 -12.47
CA LEU A 314 -1.07 8.97 -11.87
C LEU A 314 -1.71 9.69 -10.66
N ILE A 315 -3.05 9.75 -10.63
CA ILE A 315 -3.83 10.08 -9.43
C ILE A 315 -4.53 8.81 -8.97
N SER A 316 -4.28 8.38 -7.74
CA SER A 316 -4.82 7.12 -7.25
C SER A 316 -5.09 7.15 -5.74
N VAL A 317 -6.07 6.37 -5.30
CA VAL A 317 -6.12 5.90 -3.91
C VAL A 317 -4.98 4.90 -3.67
N ASP A 318 -4.71 4.55 -2.42
CA ASP A 318 -3.70 3.55 -2.05
C ASP A 318 -4.06 2.17 -2.66
N SER A 319 -3.37 1.82 -3.74
CA SER A 319 -3.65 0.62 -4.54
C SER A 319 -2.42 0.15 -5.33
N SER A 320 -2.44 -1.05 -5.91
CA SER A 320 -1.28 -1.63 -6.60
C SER A 320 -0.68 -0.76 -7.74
N PRO A 321 -1.46 -0.01 -8.55
CA PRO A 321 -0.89 0.89 -9.56
C PRO A 321 0.01 1.99 -8.98
N VAL A 322 -0.20 2.42 -7.74
CA VAL A 322 0.66 3.38 -7.04
C VAL A 322 2.09 2.85 -6.92
N HIS A 323 2.22 1.60 -6.47
CA HIS A 323 3.51 0.95 -6.29
C HIS A 323 4.18 0.60 -7.62
N LEU A 324 3.40 0.23 -8.62
CA LEU A 324 3.90 0.00 -9.98
C LEU A 324 4.46 1.30 -10.58
N ALA A 325 3.69 2.38 -10.58
CA ALA A 325 4.12 3.67 -11.08
C ALA A 325 5.32 4.25 -10.29
N GLY A 326 5.28 4.13 -8.96
CA GLY A 326 6.38 4.52 -8.08
C GLY A 326 7.66 3.73 -8.36
N GLY A 327 7.56 2.41 -8.54
CA GLY A 327 8.66 1.54 -8.94
C GLY A 327 9.22 1.87 -10.33
N MET A 328 8.41 2.40 -11.22
CA MET A 328 8.82 2.91 -12.54
C MET A 328 9.39 4.33 -12.50
N GLY A 329 9.44 4.99 -11.33
CA GLY A 329 9.88 6.38 -11.20
C GLY A 329 8.93 7.41 -11.83
N ARG A 330 7.64 7.06 -11.99
CA ARG A 330 6.65 7.97 -12.60
C ARG A 330 6.06 8.92 -11.55
N PRO A 331 5.60 10.12 -11.94
CA PRO A 331 4.89 11.03 -11.04
C PRO A 331 3.59 10.38 -10.54
N VAL A 332 3.38 10.40 -9.23
CA VAL A 332 2.18 9.82 -8.59
C VAL A 332 1.67 10.76 -7.50
N TRP A 333 0.37 11.01 -7.50
CA TRP A 333 -0.35 11.65 -6.42
C TRP A 333 -1.30 10.65 -5.77
N VAL A 334 -1.16 10.47 -4.46
CA VAL A 334 -1.91 9.46 -3.71
C VAL A 334 -2.90 10.14 -2.77
N LEU A 335 -4.17 9.74 -2.87
CA LEU A 335 -5.23 10.06 -1.93
C LEU A 335 -5.12 9.14 -0.72
N LEU A 336 -4.90 9.71 0.46
CA LEU A 336 -4.73 8.94 1.70
C LEU A 336 -5.83 9.27 2.71
N PRO A 337 -6.41 8.25 3.37
CA PRO A 337 -7.35 8.44 4.46
C PRO A 337 -6.68 9.09 5.67
N PHE A 338 -7.49 9.51 6.64
CA PHE A 338 -7.03 10.13 7.88
C PHE A 338 -6.05 9.23 8.65
N VAL A 339 -6.34 7.94 8.73
CA VAL A 339 -5.41 6.92 9.22
C VAL A 339 -4.92 6.12 8.02
N PRO A 340 -3.72 6.41 7.51
CA PRO A 340 -3.17 5.73 6.34
C PRO A 340 -2.57 4.38 6.72
N ASP A 341 -2.24 3.60 5.69
CA ASP A 341 -1.35 2.44 5.85
C ASP A 341 0.03 2.89 6.34
N TRP A 342 0.71 2.04 7.09
CA TRP A 342 2.02 2.31 7.69
C TRP A 342 3.10 2.73 6.66
N ARG A 343 2.99 2.32 5.41
CA ARG A 343 3.92 2.67 4.32
C ARG A 343 4.05 4.17 4.11
N TRP A 344 2.97 4.88 4.39
CA TRP A 344 2.89 6.31 4.10
C TRP A 344 3.36 7.18 5.24
N LEU A 345 3.69 6.61 6.40
CA LEU A 345 4.08 7.34 7.62
C LEU A 345 3.08 8.44 8.00
N LEU A 346 3.43 9.28 8.94
CA LEU A 346 2.62 10.42 9.38
C LEU A 346 3.36 11.75 9.13
N GLY A 347 2.62 12.86 9.08
CA GLY A 347 3.16 14.21 9.11
C GLY A 347 4.01 14.63 7.89
N ARG A 348 3.80 14.00 6.72
CA ARG A 348 4.54 14.31 5.49
C ARG A 348 3.68 14.23 4.24
N ASP A 349 4.03 15.02 3.23
CA ASP A 349 3.33 15.08 1.93
C ASP A 349 4.12 14.39 0.80
N ASP A 350 5.31 13.84 1.10
CA ASP A 350 6.14 13.01 0.23
C ASP A 350 6.17 11.55 0.69
N SER A 351 6.70 10.66 -0.13
CA SER A 351 6.90 9.26 0.24
C SER A 351 8.37 8.94 0.44
N PRO A 352 8.76 8.27 1.54
CA PRO A 352 10.12 7.79 1.68
C PRO A 352 10.47 6.70 0.67
N TRP A 353 9.45 5.98 0.17
CA TRP A 353 9.63 4.87 -0.77
C TRP A 353 9.84 5.30 -2.22
N TYR A 354 9.28 6.45 -2.62
CA TYR A 354 9.22 6.88 -4.02
C TYR A 354 9.40 8.40 -4.15
N PRO A 355 10.55 8.88 -4.62
CA PRO A 355 10.88 10.33 -4.62
C PRO A 355 9.95 11.21 -5.44
N GLY A 356 9.31 10.67 -6.47
CA GLY A 356 8.38 11.42 -7.34
C GLY A 356 6.92 11.44 -6.86
N MET A 357 6.65 10.96 -5.63
CA MET A 357 5.30 10.79 -5.14
C MET A 357 4.88 11.94 -4.22
N ARG A 358 3.62 12.39 -4.39
CA ARG A 358 3.00 13.38 -3.50
C ARG A 358 1.77 12.79 -2.83
N LEU A 359 1.65 13.00 -1.52
CA LEU A 359 0.60 12.45 -0.67
C LEU A 359 -0.44 13.52 -0.33
N PHE A 360 -1.70 13.24 -0.64
CA PHE A 360 -2.84 14.09 -0.32
C PHE A 360 -3.66 13.44 0.78
N ARG A 361 -3.49 13.90 2.01
CA ARG A 361 -4.04 13.29 3.22
C ARG A 361 -5.32 13.97 3.66
N GLN A 362 -6.28 13.17 4.18
CA GLN A 362 -7.39 13.71 4.96
C GLN A 362 -6.88 14.35 6.25
N SER A 363 -7.40 15.54 6.57
CA SER A 363 -7.18 16.19 7.87
C SER A 363 -8.17 15.71 8.95
N GLU A 364 -9.30 15.15 8.52
CA GLU A 364 -10.36 14.62 9.35
C GLU A 364 -10.92 13.35 8.73
N ARG A 365 -11.45 12.44 9.55
CA ARG A 365 -12.04 11.17 9.07
C ARG A 365 -13.16 11.42 8.06
N ALA A 366 -13.15 10.67 6.98
CA ALA A 366 -14.12 10.71 5.88
C ALA A 366 -14.25 12.06 5.15
N ALA A 367 -13.39 13.05 5.44
CA ALA A 367 -13.41 14.38 4.82
C ALA A 367 -12.60 14.42 3.52
N TRP A 368 -13.12 13.84 2.44
CA TRP A 368 -12.46 13.84 1.13
C TRP A 368 -12.55 15.18 0.40
N GLY A 369 -13.62 15.96 0.57
CA GLY A 369 -13.83 17.23 -0.12
C GLY A 369 -12.60 18.16 -0.06
N PRO A 370 -12.10 18.54 1.14
CA PRO A 370 -10.93 19.40 1.27
C PRO A 370 -9.64 18.82 0.64
N VAL A 371 -9.49 17.50 0.61
CA VAL A 371 -8.36 16.83 -0.04
C VAL A 371 -8.43 17.01 -1.56
N ILE A 372 -9.61 16.75 -2.12
CA ILE A 372 -9.86 16.83 -3.56
C ILE A 372 -9.73 18.27 -4.05
N ASP A 373 -10.19 19.25 -3.26
CA ASP A 373 -10.03 20.68 -3.58
C ASP A 373 -8.55 21.09 -3.64
N ARG A 374 -7.73 20.65 -2.66
CA ARG A 374 -6.27 20.88 -2.69
C ARG A 374 -5.62 20.22 -3.89
N MET A 375 -6.01 19.00 -4.19
CA MET A 375 -5.51 18.25 -5.35
C MET A 375 -5.93 18.92 -6.66
N GLY A 376 -7.16 19.41 -6.77
CA GLY A 376 -7.66 20.12 -7.95
C GLY A 376 -6.85 21.37 -8.26
N LYS A 377 -6.54 22.20 -7.25
CA LYS A 377 -5.68 23.38 -7.41
C LYS A 377 -4.27 23.00 -7.86
N ALA A 378 -3.69 21.95 -7.28
CA ALA A 378 -2.37 21.45 -7.66
C ALA A 378 -2.39 20.90 -9.10
N LEU A 379 -3.47 20.20 -9.49
CA LEU A 379 -3.60 19.63 -10.82
C LEU A 379 -3.75 20.72 -11.89
N ALA A 380 -4.51 21.76 -11.63
CA ALA A 380 -4.62 22.91 -12.55
C ALA A 380 -3.25 23.55 -12.82
N ALA A 381 -2.43 23.74 -11.79
CA ALA A 381 -1.06 24.26 -11.93
C ALA A 381 -0.17 23.29 -12.74
N PHE A 382 -0.23 21.98 -12.44
CA PHE A 382 0.52 20.96 -13.17
C PHE A 382 0.17 20.93 -14.67
N VAL A 383 -1.12 21.02 -14.99
CA VAL A 383 -1.61 21.03 -16.39
C VAL A 383 -1.15 22.28 -17.12
N ALA A 384 -1.19 23.46 -16.45
CA ALA A 384 -0.72 24.72 -17.04
C ALA A 384 0.78 24.68 -17.37
N GLU A 385 1.60 24.13 -16.48
CA GLU A 385 3.03 23.93 -16.70
C GLU A 385 3.31 23.01 -17.88
N ARG A 386 2.63 21.87 -17.97
CA ARG A 386 2.79 20.91 -19.09
C ARG A 386 2.45 21.51 -20.46
N ARG A 387 1.37 22.29 -20.54
CA ARG A 387 0.98 22.98 -21.79
C ARG A 387 1.97 24.06 -22.19
N GLY A 388 2.55 24.77 -21.20
CA GLY A 388 3.60 25.75 -21.46
C GLY A 388 4.85 25.13 -22.07
N VAL A 389 5.28 23.97 -21.59
CA VAL A 389 6.42 23.22 -22.15
C VAL A 389 6.15 22.73 -23.56
N GLU A 390 4.96 22.17 -23.83
CA GLU A 390 4.59 21.71 -25.18
C GLU A 390 4.58 22.85 -26.20
N SER A 391 4.11 24.03 -25.83
CA SER A 391 4.09 25.22 -26.70
C SER A 391 5.50 25.72 -27.05
N GLN A 392 6.48 25.55 -26.16
CA GLN A 392 7.88 25.97 -26.37
C GLN A 392 8.65 25.00 -27.27
N HIS A 393 8.22 23.73 -27.39
CA HIS A 393 8.86 22.73 -28.27
C HIS A 393 8.22 22.65 -29.64
N ALA A 394 7.08 23.32 -29.86
CA ALA A 394 6.38 23.40 -31.12
C ALA A 394 6.75 24.62 -31.99
N THR A 395 7.56 25.53 -31.43
CA THR A 395 8.15 26.69 -32.11
C THR A 395 9.63 26.46 -32.38
#